data_b5b3e8586235348b81ff50b2f334b337
#
_entry.id   b5b3e8586235348b81ff50b2f334b337
#
_cell.length_a   1.000
_cell.length_b   1.000
_cell.length_c   1.000
_cell.angle_alpha   90.00
_cell.angle_beta   90.00
_cell.angle_gamma   90.00
#
_symmetry.space_group_name_H-M   'P 1'
#
loop_
_entity.id
_entity.type
_entity.pdbx_description
1 polymer ?
#
loop_
_entity_poly.entity_id
_entity_poly.type
_entity_poly.pdbx_seq_one_letter_code
_entity_poly.pdbx_strand_id
1 'polypeptide(L)'
;LAPDARVLGIVFDGTGAGTDGTIWGGEFLVAGLADFERAAHLRTWALPGGAASVRDARRNAFALLSELGLLEHPGAAPLLDSIDEQTRSVTTTMIERNINSPRTSSMGRLFDAAAAILGICGTATYEGEPAIELEAAAWRAFDDENSHFTGNQAGVSASVSTSLDSLFRYVLSTDPLSGIFDSNLTKKGSPDTPFAASMPGAGPKSTHLGCSQTAFATQSPSQKYVSELTVQAASDSSLVLDQKPFFEALLEGIEAGAPADRLALDFHIAIAHATARIAREICTRESLDTVALSGGVFMNRLLLQLLTRELKDAGLTVLIPHTVPVNDGCIAYGQAAVARACLVQAAPR
;
A
#
# COMPACT_ATOMS: atom_id res chain seq x y z
N LEU A 1 -26.27 1.96 -1.84
CA LEU A 1 -26.02 1.22 -3.09
C LEU A 1 -27.27 0.43 -3.49
N ALA A 2 -27.50 0.27 -4.80
CA ALA A 2 -28.52 -0.63 -5.30
C ALA A 2 -28.17 -2.10 -4.97
N PRO A 3 -29.16 -3.02 -4.85
CA PRO A 3 -28.88 -4.42 -4.49
C PRO A 3 -28.02 -5.19 -5.51
N ASP A 4 -27.97 -4.71 -6.75
CA ASP A 4 -27.20 -5.24 -7.88
C ASP A 4 -25.90 -4.47 -8.14
N ALA A 5 -25.61 -3.44 -7.33
CA ALA A 5 -24.40 -2.67 -7.48
C ALA A 5 -23.16 -3.52 -7.18
N ARG A 6 -22.14 -3.35 -8.01
CA ARG A 6 -20.78 -3.86 -7.74
C ARG A 6 -19.87 -2.73 -7.28
N VAL A 7 -18.94 -3.08 -6.42
CA VAL A 7 -17.91 -2.16 -5.88
C VAL A 7 -16.55 -2.83 -5.92
N LEU A 8 -15.50 -2.05 -5.86
CA LEU A 8 -14.18 -2.58 -5.58
C LEU A 8 -14.00 -2.66 -4.05
N GLY A 9 -13.93 -3.88 -3.52
CA GLY A 9 -13.53 -4.13 -2.14
C GLY A 9 -12.00 -4.19 -2.04
N ILE A 10 -11.40 -3.32 -1.23
CA ILE A 10 -10.00 -3.46 -0.80
C ILE A 10 -10.05 -4.08 0.58
N VAL A 11 -9.58 -5.33 0.68
CA VAL A 11 -9.67 -6.15 1.89
C VAL A 11 -8.28 -6.43 2.41
N PHE A 12 -7.86 -5.67 3.42
CA PHE A 12 -6.55 -5.77 4.03
C PHE A 12 -6.63 -6.33 5.44
N ASP A 13 -6.06 -7.52 5.62
CA ASP A 13 -6.19 -8.28 6.87
C ASP A 13 -4.88 -9.00 7.25
N GLY A 14 -4.86 -9.50 8.49
CA GLY A 14 -3.78 -10.32 9.04
C GLY A 14 -3.83 -11.77 8.60
N THR A 15 -5.04 -12.35 8.52
CA THR A 15 -5.22 -13.79 8.22
C THR A 15 -6.63 -14.05 7.71
N GLY A 16 -6.79 -14.23 6.41
CA GLY A 16 -8.05 -14.61 5.78
C GLY A 16 -7.97 -15.99 5.12
N ALA A 17 -9.09 -16.71 5.06
CA ALA A 17 -9.16 -17.98 4.35
C ALA A 17 -9.37 -17.72 2.85
N GLY A 18 -8.37 -18.03 2.03
CA GLY A 18 -8.44 -17.94 0.59
C GLY A 18 -9.18 -19.10 -0.03
N THR A 19 -9.92 -18.85 -1.13
CA THR A 19 -10.60 -19.90 -1.91
C THR A 19 -9.63 -20.80 -2.67
N ASP A 20 -8.37 -20.37 -2.80
CA ASP A 20 -7.25 -21.09 -3.43
C ASP A 20 -6.41 -21.89 -2.44
N GLY A 21 -6.81 -21.95 -1.16
CA GLY A 21 -6.10 -22.64 -0.10
C GLY A 21 -4.89 -21.86 0.46
N THR A 22 -4.69 -20.62 0.05
CA THR A 22 -3.69 -19.71 0.61
C THR A 22 -4.27 -18.84 1.73
N ILE A 23 -3.40 -18.17 2.49
CA ILE A 23 -3.81 -17.18 3.49
C ILE A 23 -3.93 -15.84 2.78
N TRP A 24 -5.17 -15.33 2.67
CA TRP A 24 -5.46 -14.03 2.08
C TRP A 24 -5.37 -12.90 3.11
N GLY A 25 -5.28 -11.66 2.60
CA GLY A 25 -5.30 -10.45 3.43
C GLY A 25 -4.68 -9.23 2.74
N GLY A 26 -4.47 -9.29 1.43
CA GLY A 26 -4.03 -8.14 0.62
C GLY A 26 -4.75 -8.13 -0.72
N GLU A 27 -6.12 -8.14 -0.67
CA GLU A 27 -6.97 -8.47 -1.79
C GLU A 27 -7.72 -7.26 -2.35
N PHE A 28 -7.90 -7.28 -3.66
CA PHE A 28 -8.76 -6.36 -4.39
C PHE A 28 -9.86 -7.19 -5.05
N LEU A 29 -11.08 -7.03 -4.57
CA LEU A 29 -12.23 -7.85 -4.95
C LEU A 29 -13.28 -6.99 -5.67
N VAL A 30 -13.59 -7.31 -6.91
CA VAL A 30 -14.79 -6.77 -7.57
C VAL A 30 -15.99 -7.55 -7.04
N ALA A 31 -16.78 -6.94 -6.18
CA ALA A 31 -17.77 -7.65 -5.37
C ALA A 31 -19.17 -7.07 -5.53
N GLY A 32 -20.15 -7.98 -5.58
CA GLY A 32 -21.57 -7.74 -5.36
C GLY A 32 -21.97 -8.15 -3.93
N LEU A 33 -23.28 -8.30 -3.69
CA LEU A 33 -23.78 -8.76 -2.39
C LEU A 33 -23.59 -10.27 -2.14
N ALA A 34 -23.47 -11.08 -3.20
CA ALA A 34 -23.47 -12.54 -3.09
C ALA A 34 -22.29 -13.20 -3.80
N ASP A 35 -21.52 -12.45 -4.54
CA ASP A 35 -20.40 -12.93 -5.33
C ASP A 35 -19.21 -11.96 -5.29
N PHE A 36 -18.05 -12.44 -5.64
CA PHE A 36 -16.86 -11.63 -5.85
C PHE A 36 -15.92 -12.27 -6.87
N GLU A 37 -15.07 -11.43 -7.45
CA GLU A 37 -13.96 -11.82 -8.30
C GLU A 37 -12.67 -11.20 -7.73
N ARG A 38 -11.60 -11.99 -7.66
CA ARG A 38 -10.28 -11.52 -7.22
C ARG A 38 -9.60 -10.79 -8.37
N ALA A 39 -9.71 -9.45 -8.38
CA ALA A 39 -9.17 -8.62 -9.45
C ALA A 39 -7.68 -8.34 -9.29
N ALA A 40 -7.19 -8.25 -8.04
CA ALA A 40 -5.77 -8.13 -7.74
C ALA A 40 -5.45 -8.63 -6.33
N HIS A 41 -4.16 -8.88 -6.07
CA HIS A 41 -3.67 -9.26 -4.75
C HIS A 41 -2.19 -8.95 -4.57
N LEU A 42 -1.68 -8.96 -3.32
CA LEU A 42 -0.24 -8.98 -3.06
C LEU A 42 0.40 -10.26 -3.58
N ARG A 43 1.61 -10.16 -4.13
CA ARG A 43 2.42 -11.33 -4.44
C ARG A 43 2.57 -12.19 -3.21
N THR A 44 2.26 -13.48 -3.33
CA THR A 44 2.31 -14.40 -2.20
C THR A 44 3.73 -14.77 -1.83
N TRP A 45 3.98 -15.00 -0.54
CA TRP A 45 5.22 -15.57 0.00
C TRP A 45 4.93 -16.63 1.05
N ALA A 46 5.94 -17.41 1.43
CA ALA A 46 5.83 -18.43 2.45
C ALA A 46 5.75 -17.82 3.86
N LEU A 47 4.90 -18.38 4.73
CA LEU A 47 4.80 -18.03 6.14
C LEU A 47 5.27 -19.24 6.99
N PRO A 48 6.60 -19.47 7.16
CA PRO A 48 7.13 -20.67 7.77
C PRO A 48 6.77 -20.80 9.25
N GLY A 49 6.08 -21.89 9.59
CA GLY A 49 5.54 -22.12 10.92
C GLY A 49 4.19 -21.47 11.19
N GLY A 50 3.56 -20.81 10.19
CA GLY A 50 2.25 -20.17 10.34
C GLY A 50 2.19 -19.24 11.56
N ALA A 51 1.51 -19.66 12.64
CA ALA A 51 1.38 -18.88 13.87
C ALA A 51 2.73 -18.53 14.54
N ALA A 52 3.80 -19.29 14.30
CA ALA A 52 5.13 -18.94 14.82
C ALA A 52 5.69 -17.70 14.12
N SER A 53 5.48 -17.56 12.82
CA SER A 53 5.86 -16.36 12.05
C SER A 53 4.98 -15.15 12.39
N VAL A 54 3.76 -15.34 12.87
CA VAL A 54 2.92 -14.25 13.39
C VAL A 54 3.47 -13.71 14.71
N ARG A 55 3.98 -14.60 15.58
CA ARG A 55 4.60 -14.20 16.86
C ARG A 55 6.01 -13.65 16.72
N ASP A 56 6.80 -14.23 15.82
CA ASP A 56 8.15 -13.78 15.51
C ASP A 56 8.17 -13.16 14.11
N ALA A 57 7.95 -11.85 14.06
CA ALA A 57 7.90 -11.09 12.82
C ALA A 57 9.24 -11.11 12.06
N ARG A 58 10.37 -11.38 12.75
CA ARG A 58 11.69 -11.53 12.12
C ARG A 58 11.74 -12.77 11.24
N ARG A 59 11.08 -13.89 11.65
CA ARG A 59 10.95 -15.10 10.84
C ARG A 59 10.15 -14.85 9.56
N ASN A 60 9.05 -14.08 9.66
CA ASN A 60 8.27 -13.65 8.51
C ASN A 60 9.08 -12.74 7.59
N ALA A 61 9.79 -11.75 8.15
CA ALA A 61 10.65 -10.84 7.41
C ALA A 61 11.78 -11.58 6.67
N PHE A 62 12.44 -12.54 7.35
CA PHE A 62 13.46 -13.40 6.73
C PHE A 62 12.90 -14.19 5.55
N ALA A 63 11.74 -14.82 5.70
CA ALA A 63 11.10 -15.57 4.63
C ALA A 63 10.75 -14.68 3.43
N LEU A 64 10.21 -13.50 3.69
CA LEU A 64 9.88 -12.52 2.66
C LEU A 64 11.12 -12.08 1.91
N LEU A 65 12.17 -11.61 2.61
CA LEU A 65 13.42 -11.16 1.96
C LEU A 65 14.11 -12.30 1.19
N SER A 66 14.05 -13.53 1.69
CA SER A 66 14.57 -14.72 1.01
C SER A 66 13.90 -14.93 -0.36
N GLU A 67 12.56 -14.88 -0.41
CA GLU A 67 11.82 -15.07 -1.66
C GLU A 67 11.91 -13.86 -2.62
N LEU A 68 12.17 -12.67 -2.10
CA LEU A 68 12.43 -11.49 -2.91
C LEU A 68 13.87 -11.43 -3.43
N GLY A 69 14.77 -12.31 -2.94
CA GLY A 69 16.20 -12.32 -3.29
C GLY A 69 16.95 -11.12 -2.71
N LEU A 70 16.59 -10.69 -1.49
CA LEU A 70 17.10 -9.48 -0.84
C LEU A 70 17.93 -9.77 0.41
N LEU A 71 18.21 -11.04 0.76
CA LEU A 71 19.00 -11.37 1.95
C LEU A 71 20.46 -10.88 1.88
N GLU A 72 21.03 -10.77 0.66
CA GLU A 72 22.39 -10.28 0.45
C GLU A 72 22.50 -8.74 0.41
N HIS A 73 21.37 -8.03 0.52
CA HIS A 73 21.37 -6.56 0.54
C HIS A 73 21.98 -6.07 1.85
N PRO A 74 22.93 -5.08 1.84
CA PRO A 74 23.60 -4.62 3.07
C PRO A 74 22.61 -4.15 4.15
N GLY A 75 21.51 -3.49 3.76
CA GLY A 75 20.47 -3.06 4.68
C GLY A 75 19.71 -4.19 5.38
N ALA A 76 19.84 -5.45 4.94
CA ALA A 76 19.25 -6.61 5.61
C ALA A 76 20.09 -7.10 6.82
N ALA A 77 21.35 -6.69 6.92
CA ALA A 77 22.24 -7.17 7.97
C ALA A 77 21.69 -7.00 9.39
N PRO A 78 21.10 -5.87 9.80
CA PRO A 78 20.53 -5.74 11.16
C PRO A 78 19.45 -6.76 11.48
N LEU A 79 18.58 -7.08 10.52
CA LEU A 79 17.57 -8.13 10.68
C LEU A 79 18.25 -9.50 10.82
N LEU A 80 19.19 -9.82 9.94
CA LEU A 80 19.89 -11.11 9.94
C LEU A 80 20.68 -11.34 11.23
N ASP A 81 21.32 -10.31 11.76
CA ASP A 81 22.05 -10.38 13.04
C ASP A 81 21.11 -10.60 14.24
N SER A 82 19.85 -10.20 14.12
CA SER A 82 18.83 -10.41 15.15
C SER A 82 18.26 -11.84 15.21
N ILE A 83 18.58 -12.69 14.21
CA ILE A 83 18.09 -14.07 14.09
C ILE A 83 19.26 -15.03 14.19
N ASP A 84 19.20 -15.96 15.11
CA ASP A 84 20.26 -16.98 15.26
C ASP A 84 20.36 -17.88 14.01
N GLU A 85 21.57 -18.40 13.77
CA GLU A 85 21.87 -19.19 12.58
C GLU A 85 21.02 -20.47 12.47
N GLN A 86 20.70 -21.12 13.59
CA GLN A 86 19.87 -22.31 13.61
C GLN A 86 18.45 -21.97 13.14
N THR A 87 17.87 -20.88 13.64
CA THR A 87 16.54 -20.39 13.21
C THR A 87 16.53 -20.04 11.74
N ARG A 88 17.57 -19.38 11.20
CA ARG A 88 17.70 -19.09 9.77
C ARG A 88 17.74 -20.37 8.93
N SER A 89 18.61 -21.31 9.30
CA SER A 89 18.78 -22.61 8.60
C SER A 89 17.48 -23.44 8.60
N VAL A 90 16.80 -23.53 9.74
CA VAL A 90 15.50 -24.22 9.84
C VAL A 90 14.45 -23.54 8.98
N THR A 91 14.37 -22.22 9.04
CA THR A 91 13.39 -21.44 8.25
C THR A 91 13.62 -21.62 6.75
N THR A 92 14.86 -21.55 6.28
CA THR A 92 15.23 -21.83 4.88
C THR A 92 14.78 -23.23 4.46
N THR A 93 15.08 -24.26 5.27
CA THR A 93 14.67 -25.64 4.99
C THR A 93 13.14 -25.79 4.92
N MET A 94 12.41 -25.08 5.79
CA MET A 94 10.93 -25.08 5.78
C MET A 94 10.38 -24.49 4.50
N ILE A 95 10.96 -23.39 4.03
CA ILE A 95 10.55 -22.72 2.77
C ILE A 95 10.85 -23.64 1.57
N GLU A 96 12.08 -24.08 1.43
CA GLU A 96 12.54 -24.90 0.30
C GLU A 96 11.76 -26.21 0.15
N ARG A 97 11.41 -26.86 1.29
CA ARG A 97 10.68 -28.12 1.33
C ARG A 97 9.18 -27.96 1.49
N ASN A 98 8.67 -26.74 1.52
CA ASN A 98 7.26 -26.42 1.76
C ASN A 98 6.71 -27.11 3.06
N ILE A 99 7.51 -27.15 4.13
CA ILE A 99 7.14 -27.78 5.39
C ILE A 99 6.48 -26.75 6.29
N ASN A 100 5.19 -26.92 6.60
CA ASN A 100 4.41 -26.00 7.43
C ASN A 100 4.64 -24.52 7.07
N SER A 101 4.63 -24.24 5.78
CA SER A 101 4.90 -22.92 5.18
C SER A 101 3.77 -22.50 4.25
N PRO A 102 2.55 -22.24 4.77
CA PRO A 102 1.44 -21.82 3.95
C PRO A 102 1.81 -20.53 3.19
N ARG A 103 1.28 -20.39 1.96
CA ARG A 103 1.44 -19.16 1.18
C ARG A 103 0.51 -18.09 1.71
N THR A 104 0.97 -16.84 1.72
CA THR A 104 0.15 -15.71 2.17
C THR A 104 0.29 -14.49 1.26
N SER A 105 -0.81 -13.76 1.08
CA SER A 105 -0.88 -12.42 0.50
C SER A 105 -1.24 -11.36 1.55
N SER A 106 -1.08 -11.65 2.84
CA SER A 106 -1.56 -10.82 3.95
C SER A 106 -0.85 -9.47 4.04
N MET A 107 -1.60 -8.39 3.97
CA MET A 107 -1.10 -7.02 4.22
C MET A 107 -0.64 -6.87 5.68
N GLY A 108 -1.35 -7.45 6.64
CA GLY A 108 -0.91 -7.42 8.05
C GLY A 108 0.45 -8.06 8.26
N ARG A 109 0.71 -9.20 7.61
CA ARG A 109 2.04 -9.87 7.67
C ARG A 109 3.11 -9.05 6.96
N LEU A 110 2.74 -8.26 5.94
CA LEU A 110 3.66 -7.34 5.27
C LEU A 110 4.11 -6.21 6.22
N PHE A 111 3.17 -5.64 6.98
CA PHE A 111 3.45 -4.62 8.01
C PHE A 111 4.32 -5.17 9.13
N ASP A 112 4.05 -6.41 9.59
CA ASP A 112 4.90 -7.06 10.60
C ASP A 112 6.34 -7.25 10.09
N ALA A 113 6.50 -7.66 8.84
CA ALA A 113 7.83 -7.81 8.23
C ALA A 113 8.57 -6.47 8.16
N ALA A 114 7.90 -5.39 7.77
CA ALA A 114 8.48 -4.05 7.72
C ALA A 114 8.93 -3.59 9.13
N ALA A 115 8.09 -3.80 10.16
CA ALA A 115 8.43 -3.48 11.55
C ALA A 115 9.68 -4.22 12.03
N ALA A 116 9.81 -5.51 11.68
CA ALA A 116 10.96 -6.32 12.05
C ALA A 116 12.23 -5.90 11.30
N ILE A 117 12.13 -5.58 10.00
CA ILE A 117 13.26 -5.13 9.16
C ILE A 117 13.80 -3.79 9.67
N LEU A 118 12.91 -2.88 10.07
CA LEU A 118 13.29 -1.58 10.66
C LEU A 118 13.78 -1.68 12.11
N GLY A 119 13.76 -2.87 12.73
CA GLY A 119 14.15 -3.06 14.13
C GLY A 119 13.18 -2.42 15.14
N ILE A 120 11.95 -2.08 14.72
CA ILE A 120 10.93 -1.46 15.57
C ILE A 120 10.29 -2.50 16.49
N CYS A 121 9.82 -3.64 15.92
CA CYS A 121 9.25 -4.73 16.71
C CYS A 121 9.52 -6.07 15.99
N GLY A 122 10.37 -6.90 16.57
CA GLY A 122 10.73 -8.21 16.00
C GLY A 122 9.91 -9.37 16.55
N THR A 123 9.33 -9.25 17.75
CA THR A 123 8.58 -10.34 18.42
C THR A 123 7.32 -9.75 19.05
N ALA A 124 6.17 -10.29 18.67
CA ALA A 124 4.89 -9.83 19.17
C ALA A 124 4.55 -10.46 20.54
N THR A 125 4.13 -9.65 21.50
CA THR A 125 3.57 -10.05 22.80
C THR A 125 2.05 -10.14 22.76
N TYR A 126 1.42 -9.41 21.83
CA TYR A 126 -0.01 -9.49 21.52
C TYR A 126 -0.23 -9.38 20.00
N GLU A 127 -1.43 -9.67 19.56
CA GLU A 127 -1.78 -9.69 18.13
C GLU A 127 -1.71 -8.29 17.48
N GLY A 128 -0.97 -8.19 16.38
CA GLY A 128 -0.82 -6.95 15.63
C GLY A 128 0.20 -5.96 16.19
N GLU A 129 0.89 -6.28 17.29
CA GLU A 129 1.87 -5.38 17.92
C GLU A 129 2.89 -4.81 16.92
N PRO A 130 3.55 -5.61 16.04
CA PRO A 130 4.54 -5.05 15.12
C PRO A 130 3.95 -3.98 14.19
N ALA A 131 2.73 -4.22 13.66
CA ALA A 131 2.04 -3.27 12.79
C ALA A 131 1.63 -2.00 13.55
N ILE A 132 1.20 -2.12 14.81
CA ILE A 132 0.84 -0.98 15.68
C ILE A 132 2.07 -0.13 16.00
N GLU A 133 3.19 -0.75 16.36
CA GLU A 133 4.44 -0.04 16.64
C GLU A 133 5.01 0.63 15.37
N LEU A 134 4.84 0.00 14.19
CA LEU A 134 5.21 0.60 12.91
C LEU A 134 4.37 1.85 12.62
N GLU A 135 3.06 1.80 12.87
CA GLU A 135 2.18 2.96 12.76
C GLU A 135 2.59 4.07 13.71
N ALA A 136 2.87 3.74 14.98
CA ALA A 136 3.31 4.71 15.99
C ALA A 136 4.64 5.39 15.59
N ALA A 137 5.58 4.63 15.01
CA ALA A 137 6.83 5.16 14.48
C ALA A 137 6.57 6.15 13.33
N ALA A 138 5.70 5.77 12.39
CA ALA A 138 5.33 6.63 11.26
C ALA A 138 4.66 7.94 11.72
N TRP A 139 3.80 7.89 12.75
CA TRP A 139 3.21 9.10 13.33
C TRP A 139 4.24 10.03 13.96
N ARG A 140 5.28 9.51 14.64
CA ARG A 140 6.37 10.35 15.19
C ARG A 140 7.06 11.14 14.09
N ALA A 141 7.44 10.47 12.97
CA ALA A 141 8.04 11.16 11.85
C ALA A 141 7.11 12.20 11.21
N PHE A 142 5.84 11.88 11.11
CA PHE A 142 4.81 12.78 10.57
C PHE A 142 4.65 14.05 11.43
N ASP A 143 4.62 13.93 12.76
CA ASP A 143 4.49 15.05 13.69
C ASP A 143 5.75 15.93 13.70
N ASP A 144 6.94 15.32 13.61
CA ASP A 144 8.21 16.05 13.54
C ASP A 144 8.29 16.93 12.29
N GLU A 145 7.92 16.42 11.11
CA GLU A 145 7.89 17.20 9.87
C GLU A 145 6.93 18.39 9.97
N ASN A 146 5.76 18.18 10.59
CA ASN A 146 4.79 19.24 10.79
C ASN A 146 5.24 20.32 11.79
N SER A 147 5.97 19.96 12.83
CA SER A 147 6.50 20.90 13.80
C SER A 147 7.53 21.85 13.20
N HIS A 148 8.36 21.36 12.29
CA HIS A 148 9.34 22.18 11.57
C HIS A 148 8.67 23.15 10.57
N PHE A 149 7.53 22.78 9.99
CA PHE A 149 6.79 23.65 9.06
C PHE A 149 6.02 24.76 9.79
N THR A 150 5.48 24.49 11.00
CA THR A 150 4.73 25.49 11.80
C THR A 150 5.61 26.45 12.58
N GLY A 151 6.86 26.11 12.84
CA GLY A 151 7.83 26.97 13.53
C GLY A 151 8.14 28.30 12.83
N ASN A 152 7.80 28.45 11.55
CA ASN A 152 7.96 29.69 10.78
C ASN A 152 6.69 30.52 10.62
N GLN A 153 5.55 30.09 11.16
CA GLN A 153 4.29 30.85 11.17
C GLN A 153 3.64 30.79 12.55
N ALA A 154 4.02 31.71 13.41
CA ALA A 154 3.33 31.94 14.67
C ALA A 154 1.89 32.40 14.39
N GLY A 155 0.89 31.53 14.61
CA GLY A 155 -0.48 31.98 14.75
C GLY A 155 -1.61 31.21 14.07
N VAL A 156 -1.43 30.00 13.56
CA VAL A 156 -2.55 29.20 13.00
C VAL A 156 -2.57 27.82 13.61
N SER A 157 -3.63 27.53 14.39
CA SER A 157 -3.99 26.17 14.80
C SER A 157 -4.35 25.38 13.53
N ALA A 158 -3.36 24.72 12.92
CA ALA A 158 -3.57 23.86 11.78
C ALA A 158 -4.27 22.57 12.23
N SER A 159 -5.44 22.26 11.70
CA SER A 159 -6.08 20.96 11.87
C SER A 159 -5.18 19.87 11.26
N VAL A 160 -5.23 18.65 11.79
CA VAL A 160 -4.48 17.47 11.27
C VAL A 160 -4.68 17.30 9.75
N SER A 161 -5.86 17.67 9.23
CA SER A 161 -6.18 17.70 7.81
C SER A 161 -5.26 18.61 6.97
N THR A 162 -4.97 19.82 7.46
CA THR A 162 -4.13 20.81 6.75
C THR A 162 -2.67 20.36 6.68
N SER A 163 -2.23 19.60 7.66
CA SER A 163 -0.89 19.06 7.80
C SER A 163 -0.62 17.93 6.80
N LEU A 164 -1.56 16.99 6.69
CA LEU A 164 -1.54 15.94 5.65
C LEU A 164 -1.56 16.57 4.24
N ASP A 165 -2.34 17.63 4.05
CA ASP A 165 -2.42 18.36 2.78
C ASP A 165 -1.08 18.95 2.35
N SER A 166 -0.26 19.40 3.29
CA SER A 166 1.05 19.97 3.00
C SER A 166 2.08 18.88 2.65
N LEU A 167 2.07 17.78 3.40
CA LEU A 167 2.95 16.63 3.14
C LEU A 167 2.64 15.98 1.78
N PHE A 168 1.36 15.78 1.49
CA PHE A 168 0.91 15.21 0.21
C PHE A 168 1.27 16.11 -0.98
N ARG A 169 1.06 17.43 -0.86
CA ARG A 169 1.48 18.37 -1.91
C ARG A 169 2.99 18.36 -2.13
N TYR A 170 3.77 18.20 -1.06
CA TYR A 170 5.22 18.06 -1.16
C TYR A 170 5.61 16.76 -1.87
N VAL A 171 5.05 15.62 -1.46
CA VAL A 171 5.32 14.31 -2.09
C VAL A 171 4.88 14.29 -3.55
N LEU A 172 3.68 14.82 -3.89
CA LEU A 172 3.18 14.87 -5.26
C LEU A 172 3.82 15.96 -6.12
N SER A 173 4.22 17.10 -5.56
CA SER A 173 4.88 18.17 -6.33
C SER A 173 6.31 17.83 -6.73
N THR A 174 6.87 16.80 -6.13
CA THR A 174 8.22 16.29 -6.42
C THR A 174 8.20 15.03 -7.29
N ASP A 175 7.01 14.59 -7.76
CA ASP A 175 6.87 13.43 -8.64
C ASP A 175 7.36 13.74 -10.06
N PRO A 176 8.51 13.16 -10.51
CA PRO A 176 9.02 13.36 -11.86
C PRO A 176 8.20 12.60 -12.92
N LEU A 177 7.15 11.88 -12.55
CA LEU A 177 6.38 11.00 -13.44
C LEU A 177 5.10 11.61 -13.99
N SER A 178 4.70 12.81 -13.59
CA SER A 178 3.56 13.51 -14.20
C SER A 178 3.72 13.75 -15.71
N GLY A 179 4.95 13.63 -16.24
CA GLY A 179 5.26 13.79 -17.67
C GLY A 179 5.39 12.49 -18.48
N ILE A 180 5.45 11.31 -17.83
CA ILE A 180 5.72 10.03 -18.53
C ILE A 180 4.45 9.25 -18.86
N PHE A 181 3.35 9.49 -18.16
CA PHE A 181 2.09 8.76 -18.37
C PHE A 181 1.17 9.34 -19.45
N ASP A 182 1.39 10.58 -19.93
CA ASP A 182 0.56 11.19 -20.98
C ASP A 182 0.91 10.75 -22.43
N SER A 183 1.98 9.98 -22.65
CA SER A 183 2.44 9.71 -24.01
C SER A 183 2.15 8.30 -24.56
N ASN A 184 1.64 7.34 -23.78
CA ASN A 184 1.49 5.95 -24.22
C ASN A 184 0.08 5.33 -24.19
N LEU A 185 -0.97 6.06 -23.79
CA LEU A 185 -2.35 5.55 -23.76
C LEU A 185 -3.30 6.13 -24.83
N THR A 186 -2.82 6.99 -25.73
CA THR A 186 -3.64 7.53 -26.85
C THR A 186 -3.14 7.07 -28.20
N LYS A 187 -3.22 5.75 -28.50
CA LYS A 187 -3.20 5.26 -29.89
C LYS A 187 -4.12 4.06 -30.03
N LYS A 188 -5.43 4.34 -30.14
CA LYS A 188 -6.33 3.60 -31.04
C LYS A 188 -7.67 4.34 -31.18
N GLY A 189 -7.93 4.81 -32.39
CA GLY A 189 -9.27 5.05 -32.91
C GLY A 189 -9.78 6.48 -32.94
N SER A 190 -9.35 7.25 -33.94
CA SER A 190 -10.10 8.38 -34.49
C SER A 190 -11.11 7.86 -35.53
N PRO A 191 -12.28 8.58 -35.85
CA PRO A 191 -12.15 9.44 -37.01
C PRO A 191 -12.87 10.80 -36.95
N ASP A 192 -12.25 11.79 -37.64
CA ASP A 192 -12.84 12.87 -38.47
C ASP A 192 -13.73 13.99 -37.82
N THR A 193 -13.56 15.25 -37.99
CA THR A 193 -12.92 16.22 -38.85
C THR A 193 -13.17 17.68 -38.35
N PRO A 194 -12.85 18.77 -39.07
CA PRO A 194 -11.99 19.84 -38.59
C PRO A 194 -12.70 21.18 -38.37
N PHE A 195 -12.12 22.12 -37.65
CA PHE A 195 -12.24 23.54 -38.00
C PHE A 195 -11.09 24.40 -37.45
N ALA A 196 -10.76 25.36 -38.27
CA ALA A 196 -9.55 26.12 -38.37
C ALA A 196 -9.49 27.45 -37.58
N ALA A 197 -8.26 27.96 -37.53
CA ALA A 197 -7.83 29.37 -37.58
C ALA A 197 -7.77 30.14 -36.23
N SER A 198 -6.68 30.67 -35.81
CA SER A 198 -5.86 31.77 -36.22
C SER A 198 -5.00 32.30 -35.07
N MET A 199 -3.74 32.59 -35.37
CA MET A 199 -2.76 33.37 -34.57
C MET A 199 -3.07 34.89 -34.74
N PRO A 200 -2.30 35.89 -34.19
CA PRO A 200 -1.09 35.88 -33.35
C PRO A 200 -1.03 36.99 -32.25
N GLY A 201 0.04 37.05 -31.44
CA GLY A 201 0.38 38.28 -30.71
C GLY A 201 1.50 38.15 -29.64
N ALA A 202 2.70 38.43 -30.05
CA ALA A 202 3.81 39.21 -29.49
C ALA A 202 4.04 39.27 -27.95
N GLY A 203 5.32 39.03 -27.52
CA GLY A 203 5.90 39.09 -26.20
C GLY A 203 6.01 40.51 -25.57
N PRO A 204 6.73 40.60 -24.44
CA PRO A 204 8.15 41.00 -24.49
C PRO A 204 9.09 40.31 -23.47
N LYS A 205 10.36 40.51 -23.72
CA LYS A 205 11.58 40.14 -23.03
C LYS A 205 11.73 40.83 -21.66
N SER A 206 12.32 40.15 -20.65
CA SER A 206 13.21 40.79 -19.67
C SER A 206 14.15 39.74 -19.04
N THR A 207 15.35 39.84 -19.30
CA THR A 207 16.63 40.04 -18.65
C THR A 207 16.97 39.19 -17.43
N HIS A 208 18.11 38.52 -17.58
CA HIS A 208 18.95 37.81 -16.60
C HIS A 208 19.18 38.56 -15.31
N LEU A 209 19.15 37.80 -14.20
CA LEU A 209 20.09 37.98 -13.10
C LEU A 209 20.42 36.58 -12.56
N GLY A 210 21.68 36.21 -12.69
CA GLY A 210 22.20 34.95 -12.21
C GLY A 210 22.30 34.95 -10.68
N CYS A 211 21.88 33.85 -10.09
CA CYS A 211 22.30 33.47 -8.76
C CYS A 211 22.63 31.98 -8.82
N SER A 212 23.89 31.67 -8.78
CA SER A 212 24.45 30.33 -8.60
C SER A 212 24.13 29.88 -7.18
N GLN A 213 23.12 29.02 -7.05
CA GLN A 213 22.95 28.19 -5.87
C GLN A 213 23.12 26.73 -6.30
N THR A 214 24.31 26.20 -6.04
CA THR A 214 24.57 24.78 -5.93
C THR A 214 23.81 24.26 -4.71
N ALA A 215 22.53 23.98 -4.86
CA ALA A 215 21.77 23.20 -3.92
C ALA A 215 22.03 21.72 -4.26
N PHE A 216 22.76 21.05 -3.39
CA PHE A 216 22.73 19.60 -3.29
C PHE A 216 21.30 19.21 -2.89
N ALA A 217 20.43 18.97 -3.86
CA ALA A 217 19.15 18.32 -3.65
C ALA A 217 19.47 16.83 -3.42
N THR A 218 19.67 16.45 -2.18
CA THR A 218 19.51 15.05 -1.78
C THR A 218 18.02 14.73 -1.94
N GLN A 219 17.69 14.04 -3.03
CA GLN A 219 16.33 13.48 -3.21
C GLN A 219 16.03 12.58 -2.01
N SER A 220 14.90 12.81 -1.37
CA SER A 220 14.39 11.91 -0.33
C SER A 220 14.23 10.50 -0.91
N PRO A 221 14.63 9.43 -0.20
CA PRO A 221 14.41 8.06 -0.63
C PRO A 221 12.98 7.80 -1.14
N SER A 222 11.96 8.31 -0.47
CA SER A 222 10.54 8.17 -0.86
C SER A 222 10.22 8.56 -2.32
N GLN A 223 10.98 9.45 -2.94
CA GLN A 223 10.74 9.88 -4.34
C GLN A 223 11.13 8.82 -5.38
N LYS A 224 12.14 8.00 -5.10
CA LYS A 224 12.61 6.95 -6.01
C LYS A 224 11.62 5.77 -6.07
N TYR A 225 10.88 5.53 -5.01
CA TYR A 225 10.12 4.29 -4.77
C TYR A 225 8.71 4.29 -5.32
N VAL A 226 8.10 5.43 -5.49
CA VAL A 226 6.77 5.59 -6.10
C VAL A 226 6.80 5.23 -7.59
N SER A 227 7.96 5.31 -8.25
CA SER A 227 8.11 5.15 -9.69
C SER A 227 8.20 3.70 -10.20
N GLU A 228 8.56 2.73 -9.36
CA GLU A 228 8.93 1.37 -9.80
C GLU A 228 7.92 0.28 -9.42
N LEU A 229 6.68 0.65 -9.06
CA LEU A 229 5.63 -0.33 -8.77
C LEU A 229 5.33 -1.21 -9.97
N THR A 230 5.81 -2.43 -9.91
CA THR A 230 5.56 -3.43 -10.94
C THR A 230 4.23 -4.11 -10.67
N VAL A 231 3.23 -3.83 -11.50
CA VAL A 231 2.00 -4.60 -11.58
C VAL A 231 2.20 -5.66 -12.64
N GLN A 232 2.18 -6.93 -12.27
CA GLN A 232 2.32 -8.06 -13.18
C GLN A 232 0.94 -8.68 -13.43
N ALA A 233 0.67 -9.11 -14.67
CA ALA A 233 -0.50 -9.93 -14.95
C ALA A 233 -0.22 -11.37 -14.49
N ALA A 234 -1.07 -11.92 -13.64
CA ALA A 234 -1.04 -13.34 -13.28
C ALA A 234 -1.65 -14.20 -14.40
N SER A 235 -1.44 -15.51 -14.36
CA SER A 235 -1.93 -16.47 -15.36
C SER A 235 -3.46 -16.57 -15.42
N ASP A 236 -4.17 -16.02 -14.43
CA ASP A 236 -5.64 -16.04 -14.28
C ASP A 236 -6.31 -14.69 -14.53
N SER A 237 -5.64 -13.72 -15.18
CA SER A 237 -6.10 -12.34 -15.42
C SER A 237 -6.09 -11.40 -14.20
N SER A 238 -5.79 -11.87 -12.99
CA SER A 238 -5.64 -10.98 -11.82
C SER A 238 -4.33 -10.18 -11.87
N LEU A 239 -4.35 -8.96 -11.31
CA LEU A 239 -3.15 -8.15 -11.15
C LEU A 239 -2.42 -8.57 -9.87
N VAL A 240 -1.09 -8.53 -9.90
CA VAL A 240 -0.25 -8.84 -8.73
C VAL A 240 0.54 -7.61 -8.34
N LEU A 241 0.35 -7.14 -7.11
CA LEU A 241 1.19 -6.11 -6.51
C LEU A 241 2.49 -6.76 -6.02
N ASP A 242 3.59 -6.47 -6.72
CA ASP A 242 4.91 -6.92 -6.29
C ASP A 242 5.43 -6.00 -5.19
N GLN A 243 5.68 -6.58 -4.01
CA GLN A 243 6.21 -5.86 -2.87
C GLN A 243 7.75 -5.70 -2.88
N LYS A 244 8.45 -6.30 -3.84
CA LYS A 244 9.92 -6.24 -3.90
C LYS A 244 10.44 -4.79 -3.90
N PRO A 245 9.94 -3.86 -4.72
CA PRO A 245 10.42 -2.48 -4.72
C PRO A 245 10.28 -1.77 -3.38
N PHE A 246 9.22 -2.09 -2.60
CA PHE A 246 9.06 -1.47 -1.26
C PHE A 246 10.18 -1.90 -0.31
N PHE A 247 10.56 -3.18 -0.35
CA PHE A 247 11.60 -3.69 0.55
C PHE A 247 13.00 -3.34 0.07
N GLU A 248 13.26 -3.29 -1.24
CA GLU A 248 14.51 -2.72 -1.77
C GLU A 248 14.72 -1.31 -1.25
N ALA A 249 13.70 -0.51 -1.34
CA ALA A 249 13.66 0.84 -0.84
C ALA A 249 13.94 0.97 0.65
N LEU A 250 13.26 0.14 1.43
CA LEU A 250 13.42 0.12 2.88
C LEU A 250 14.88 -0.23 3.25
N LEU A 251 15.45 -1.23 2.58
CA LEU A 251 16.82 -1.67 2.80
C LEU A 251 17.85 -0.62 2.35
N GLU A 252 17.64 0.04 1.20
CA GLU A 252 18.48 1.18 0.76
C GLU A 252 18.44 2.32 1.80
N GLY A 253 17.26 2.60 2.37
CA GLY A 253 17.11 3.60 3.43
C GLY A 253 17.87 3.24 4.71
N ILE A 254 17.81 1.97 5.12
CA ILE A 254 18.58 1.46 6.28
C ILE A 254 20.08 1.59 6.03
N GLU A 255 20.57 1.18 4.85
CA GLU A 255 21.97 1.29 4.48
C GLU A 255 22.45 2.74 4.47
N ALA A 256 21.59 3.67 4.04
CA ALA A 256 21.86 5.10 4.05
C ALA A 256 21.78 5.72 5.47
N GLY A 257 21.43 4.97 6.50
CA GLY A 257 21.29 5.45 7.88
C GLY A 257 20.07 6.33 8.12
N ALA A 258 19.01 6.20 7.32
CA ALA A 258 17.77 6.94 7.52
C ALA A 258 17.09 6.50 8.83
N PRO A 259 16.45 7.43 9.57
CA PRO A 259 15.73 7.08 10.80
C PRO A 259 14.60 6.09 10.54
N ALA A 260 14.44 5.09 11.44
CA ALA A 260 13.41 4.06 11.32
C ALA A 260 11.99 4.66 11.28
N ASP A 261 11.72 5.71 12.07
CA ASP A 261 10.44 6.41 12.10
C ASP A 261 10.10 7.01 10.72
N ARG A 262 11.11 7.59 10.06
CA ARG A 262 10.97 8.14 8.70
C ARG A 262 10.68 7.03 7.68
N LEU A 263 11.43 5.94 7.72
CA LEU A 263 11.23 4.81 6.82
C LEU A 263 9.86 4.14 7.04
N ALA A 264 9.37 4.12 8.29
CA ALA A 264 8.02 3.67 8.61
C ALA A 264 6.95 4.55 7.95
N LEU A 265 7.11 5.87 7.98
CA LEU A 265 6.21 6.81 7.28
C LEU A 265 6.25 6.61 5.77
N ASP A 266 7.45 6.54 5.19
CA ASP A 266 7.64 6.32 3.75
C ASP A 266 6.99 5.01 3.27
N PHE A 267 7.07 3.94 4.09
CA PHE A 267 6.41 2.68 3.82
C PHE A 267 4.87 2.81 3.78
N HIS A 268 4.26 3.52 4.74
CA HIS A 268 2.81 3.75 4.75
C HIS A 268 2.36 4.54 3.52
N ILE A 269 3.10 5.58 3.14
CA ILE A 269 2.82 6.40 1.95
C ILE A 269 2.91 5.53 0.70
N ALA A 270 3.97 4.72 0.55
CA ALA A 270 4.17 3.85 -0.60
C ALA A 270 3.04 2.82 -0.76
N ILE A 271 2.62 2.18 0.35
CA ILE A 271 1.49 1.23 0.33
C ILE A 271 0.17 1.93 -0.05
N ALA A 272 -0.12 3.10 0.52
CA ALA A 272 -1.33 3.86 0.18
C ALA A 272 -1.37 4.22 -1.30
N HIS A 273 -0.26 4.75 -1.83
CA HIS A 273 -0.13 5.16 -3.24
C HIS A 273 -0.27 3.96 -4.20
N ALA A 274 0.42 2.85 -3.91
CA ALA A 274 0.32 1.62 -4.69
C ALA A 274 -1.10 1.08 -4.75
N THR A 275 -1.74 1.05 -3.59
CA THR A 275 -3.12 0.58 -3.44
C THR A 275 -4.09 1.45 -4.24
N ALA A 276 -3.99 2.76 -4.13
CA ALA A 276 -4.84 3.70 -4.88
C ALA A 276 -4.64 3.58 -6.39
N ARG A 277 -3.40 3.37 -6.85
CA ARG A 277 -3.08 3.19 -8.26
C ARG A 277 -3.72 1.92 -8.84
N ILE A 278 -3.62 0.78 -8.14
CA ILE A 278 -4.27 -0.47 -8.54
C ILE A 278 -5.80 -0.31 -8.51
N ALA A 279 -6.34 0.31 -7.46
CA ALA A 279 -7.78 0.55 -7.34
C ALA A 279 -8.30 1.35 -8.52
N ARG A 280 -7.61 2.42 -8.93
CA ARG A 280 -7.97 3.24 -10.09
C ARG A 280 -7.94 2.44 -11.40
N GLU A 281 -6.94 1.59 -11.58
CA GLU A 281 -6.82 0.73 -12.76
C GLU A 281 -7.99 -0.26 -12.83
N ILE A 282 -8.31 -0.96 -11.73
CA ILE A 282 -9.43 -1.88 -11.67
C ILE A 282 -10.75 -1.15 -11.87
N CYS A 283 -10.98 -0.03 -11.19
CA CYS A 283 -12.21 0.76 -11.33
C CYS A 283 -12.42 1.24 -12.76
N THR A 284 -11.35 1.66 -13.44
CA THR A 284 -11.41 2.06 -14.86
C THR A 284 -11.76 0.87 -15.75
N ARG A 285 -11.12 -0.29 -15.56
CA ARG A 285 -11.35 -1.51 -16.34
C ARG A 285 -12.76 -2.05 -16.17
N GLU A 286 -13.26 -2.05 -14.93
CA GLU A 286 -14.56 -2.62 -14.55
C GLU A 286 -15.70 -1.57 -14.56
N SER A 287 -15.41 -0.32 -14.95
CA SER A 287 -16.39 0.78 -14.94
C SER A 287 -17.03 1.01 -13.57
N LEU A 288 -16.22 0.94 -12.51
CA LEU A 288 -16.62 1.19 -11.12
C LEU A 288 -16.20 2.60 -10.69
N ASP A 289 -16.99 3.20 -9.79
CA ASP A 289 -16.73 4.50 -9.17
C ASP A 289 -16.64 4.45 -7.64
N THR A 290 -16.89 3.28 -7.08
CA THR A 290 -17.03 3.08 -5.63
C THR A 290 -16.07 2.03 -5.12
N VAL A 291 -15.33 2.39 -4.06
CA VAL A 291 -14.36 1.54 -3.35
C VAL A 291 -14.82 1.35 -1.91
N ALA A 292 -14.85 0.11 -1.44
CA ALA A 292 -15.14 -0.24 -0.05
C ALA A 292 -13.88 -0.73 0.65
N LEU A 293 -13.52 -0.14 1.81
CA LEU A 293 -12.37 -0.54 2.61
C LEU A 293 -12.81 -1.46 3.75
N SER A 294 -12.17 -2.63 3.89
CA SER A 294 -12.47 -3.62 4.92
C SER A 294 -11.24 -4.42 5.33
N GLY A 295 -11.30 -5.04 6.50
CA GLY A 295 -10.21 -5.84 7.08
C GLY A 295 -9.47 -5.12 8.21
N GLY A 296 -8.86 -5.91 9.10
CA GLY A 296 -8.25 -5.43 10.35
C GLY A 296 -7.11 -4.44 10.16
N VAL A 297 -6.42 -4.45 9.02
CA VAL A 297 -5.33 -3.51 8.72
C VAL A 297 -5.84 -2.07 8.61
N PHE A 298 -7.11 -1.84 8.28
CA PHE A 298 -7.69 -0.49 8.27
C PHE A 298 -8.02 0.08 9.67
N MET A 299 -7.67 -0.63 10.74
CA MET A 299 -7.54 -0.04 12.08
C MET A 299 -6.32 0.88 12.16
N ASN A 300 -5.32 0.72 11.28
CA ASN A 300 -4.21 1.65 11.08
C ASN A 300 -4.75 2.97 10.50
N ARG A 301 -4.79 4.00 11.35
CA ARG A 301 -5.40 5.29 11.02
C ARG A 301 -4.60 6.07 9.99
N LEU A 302 -3.27 5.95 10.04
CA LEU A 302 -2.40 6.63 9.09
C LEU A 302 -2.62 6.09 7.69
N LEU A 303 -2.57 4.77 7.52
CA LEU A 303 -2.85 4.13 6.23
C LEU A 303 -4.24 4.48 5.71
N LEU A 304 -5.26 4.39 6.58
CA LEU A 304 -6.64 4.71 6.23
C LEU A 304 -6.80 6.15 5.73
N GLN A 305 -6.16 7.12 6.39
CA GLN A 305 -6.21 8.52 6.00
C GLN A 305 -5.50 8.78 4.67
N LEU A 306 -4.27 8.25 4.52
CA LEU A 306 -3.48 8.36 3.31
C LEU A 306 -4.24 7.78 2.11
N LEU A 307 -4.70 6.53 2.23
CA LEU A 307 -5.39 5.83 1.15
C LEU A 307 -6.74 6.48 0.80
N THR A 308 -7.54 6.86 1.81
CA THR A 308 -8.84 7.52 1.58
C THR A 308 -8.67 8.80 0.79
N ARG A 309 -7.63 9.56 1.05
CA ARG A 309 -7.32 10.77 0.33
C ARG A 309 -6.94 10.47 -1.12
N GLU A 310 -5.98 9.59 -1.35
CA GLU A 310 -5.53 9.18 -2.69
C GLU A 310 -6.71 8.71 -3.57
N LEU A 311 -7.61 7.88 -3.00
CA LEU A 311 -8.79 7.39 -3.71
C LEU A 311 -9.77 8.53 -4.05
N LYS A 312 -10.00 9.47 -3.13
CA LYS A 312 -10.88 10.63 -3.37
C LYS A 312 -10.27 11.59 -4.40
N ASP A 313 -8.96 11.83 -4.34
CA ASP A 313 -8.26 12.68 -5.32
C ASP A 313 -8.28 12.04 -6.71
N ALA A 314 -8.36 10.71 -6.79
CA ALA A 314 -8.62 9.97 -8.03
C ALA A 314 -10.09 10.00 -8.50
N GLY A 315 -10.98 10.71 -7.79
CA GLY A 315 -12.41 10.84 -8.12
C GLY A 315 -13.28 9.67 -7.70
N LEU A 316 -12.79 8.77 -6.85
CA LEU A 316 -13.53 7.59 -6.40
C LEU A 316 -14.34 7.87 -5.13
N THR A 317 -15.52 7.26 -5.04
CA THR A 317 -16.33 7.24 -3.82
C THR A 317 -15.78 6.19 -2.86
N VAL A 318 -15.43 6.59 -1.64
CA VAL A 318 -14.84 5.68 -0.64
C VAL A 318 -15.87 5.37 0.45
N LEU A 319 -16.16 4.07 0.61
CA LEU A 319 -17.02 3.54 1.68
C LEU A 319 -16.16 2.98 2.80
N ILE A 320 -16.35 3.51 4.00
CA ILE A 320 -15.70 3.04 5.23
C ILE A 320 -16.82 2.67 6.22
N PRO A 321 -16.79 1.49 6.85
CA PRO A 321 -17.77 1.15 7.89
C PRO A 321 -17.65 2.10 9.08
N HIS A 322 -18.81 2.64 9.54
CA HIS A 322 -18.87 3.51 10.72
C HIS A 322 -19.68 2.92 11.87
N THR A 323 -20.64 2.02 11.56
CA THR A 323 -21.54 1.42 12.55
C THR A 323 -21.13 0.01 12.97
N VAL A 324 -20.29 -0.64 12.17
CA VAL A 324 -19.73 -1.95 12.46
C VAL A 324 -18.20 -1.85 12.39
N PRO A 325 -17.44 -2.65 13.16
CA PRO A 325 -15.99 -2.65 13.09
C PRO A 325 -15.51 -3.13 11.71
N VAL A 326 -14.33 -2.67 11.27
CA VAL A 326 -13.71 -3.08 9.99
C VAL A 326 -13.04 -4.46 10.05
N ASN A 327 -12.85 -5.00 11.27
CA ASN A 327 -12.16 -6.27 11.56
C ASN A 327 -13.15 -7.45 11.69
N ASP A 328 -12.68 -8.58 12.21
CA ASP A 328 -13.42 -9.84 12.39
C ASP A 328 -14.74 -9.68 13.16
N GLY A 329 -14.90 -8.63 13.96
CA GLY A 329 -16.13 -8.35 14.69
C GLY A 329 -17.37 -8.17 13.81
N CYS A 330 -17.21 -7.89 12.49
CA CYS A 330 -18.32 -7.74 11.56
C CYS A 330 -18.58 -8.98 10.66
N ILE A 331 -17.79 -10.04 10.75
CA ILE A 331 -17.90 -11.23 9.87
C ILE A 331 -19.32 -11.83 9.93
N ALA A 332 -19.88 -12.04 11.13
CA ALA A 332 -21.20 -12.60 11.29
C ALA A 332 -22.31 -11.74 10.63
N TYR A 333 -22.17 -10.41 10.70
CA TYR A 333 -23.08 -9.48 10.03
C TYR A 333 -22.97 -9.60 8.50
N GLY A 334 -21.73 -9.64 7.98
CA GLY A 334 -21.47 -9.84 6.55
C GLY A 334 -22.02 -11.16 6.04
N GLN A 335 -21.83 -12.26 6.77
CA GLN A 335 -22.36 -13.58 6.43
C GLN A 335 -23.90 -13.57 6.37
N ALA A 336 -24.57 -12.90 7.32
CA ALA A 336 -26.02 -12.77 7.32
C ALA A 336 -26.52 -11.95 6.11
N ALA A 337 -25.82 -10.89 5.73
CA ALA A 337 -26.16 -10.09 4.55
C ALA A 337 -26.02 -10.89 3.25
N VAL A 338 -24.93 -11.65 3.08
CA VAL A 338 -24.70 -12.55 1.93
C VAL A 338 -25.79 -13.63 1.87
N ALA A 339 -26.06 -14.30 2.99
CA ALA A 339 -27.10 -15.35 3.04
C ALA A 339 -28.46 -14.81 2.62
N ARG A 340 -28.83 -13.62 3.11
CA ARG A 340 -30.09 -12.95 2.70
C ARG A 340 -30.10 -12.65 1.20
N ALA A 341 -29.00 -12.14 0.64
CA ALA A 341 -28.91 -11.84 -0.80
C ALA A 341 -29.10 -13.10 -1.65
N CYS A 342 -28.44 -14.20 -1.28
CA CYS A 342 -28.58 -15.50 -1.95
C CYS A 342 -30.05 -16.03 -1.90
N LEU A 343 -30.72 -15.91 -0.74
CA LEU A 343 -32.12 -16.32 -0.61
C LEU A 343 -33.08 -15.50 -1.49
N VAL A 344 -32.82 -14.19 -1.61
CA VAL A 344 -33.62 -13.30 -2.48
C VAL A 344 -33.43 -13.65 -3.95
N GLN A 345 -32.19 -13.96 -4.36
CA GLN A 345 -31.90 -14.37 -5.73
C GLN A 345 -32.45 -15.74 -6.09
N ALA A 346 -32.52 -16.67 -5.13
CA ALA A 346 -33.03 -18.02 -5.32
C ALA A 346 -34.58 -18.11 -5.25
N ALA A 347 -35.28 -17.06 -4.80
CA ALA A 347 -36.72 -17.04 -4.74
C ALA A 347 -37.32 -17.08 -6.16
N PRO A 348 -38.22 -17.99 -6.48
CA PRO A 348 -38.90 -18.02 -7.78
C PRO A 348 -39.67 -16.70 -7.97
N ARG A 349 -39.49 -16.08 -9.14
CA ARG A 349 -40.22 -14.87 -9.57
C ARG A 349 -41.69 -15.22 -9.89
#